data_3f5c4ef086474c984ff029b87a69618c
#
_entry.id   3f5c4ef086474c984ff029b87a69618c
#
_cell.length_a   1.000
_cell.length_b   1.000
_cell.length_c   1.000
_cell.angle_alpha   90.00
_cell.angle_beta   90.00
_cell.angle_gamma   90.00
#
_symmetry.space_group_name_H-M   'P 1'
#
loop_
_entity.id
_entity.type
_entity.pdbx_description
1 polymer ?
#
loop_
_entity_poly.entity_id
_entity_poly.type
_entity_poly.pdbx_seq_one_letter_code
_entity_poly.pdbx_strand_id
1 'polypeptide(L)'
;MKVAVLGSTGLVGKNVLKLLARLPKVERVFCPVRNVPDLNDLGILEGTSKLDFKQIDFEQVNGSARDALYAGFLGCDAVACCLGTTKKQAGSKAAQERIDLRLPLSLAAIAKKAGVKNFLCVSAQGADSHSPFFYNRLKGMLEEGLDMIGFETLTLVRPSLLLGKHKDRRFGEELLQKTIGAHPEWIPAYVRPVHAETVAAHLVTSILKPPTDHVCATDGVKGKRIIYNRVLAKTKVDDLF
;
A
#
# COMPACT_ATOMS: atom_id res chain seq x y z
N MET A 1 -6.28 -3.24 -18.31
CA MET A 1 -6.77 -3.33 -16.92
C MET A 1 -6.79 -1.95 -16.26
N LYS A 2 -7.72 -1.76 -15.32
CA LYS A 2 -7.87 -0.51 -14.57
C LYS A 2 -7.53 -0.75 -13.11
N VAL A 3 -6.73 0.13 -12.51
CA VAL A 3 -6.24 -0.03 -11.13
C VAL A 3 -6.50 1.24 -10.35
N ALA A 4 -6.81 1.14 -9.06
CA ALA A 4 -6.82 2.30 -8.19
C ALA A 4 -5.63 2.24 -7.21
N VAL A 5 -5.01 3.40 -6.91
CA VAL A 5 -3.89 3.52 -5.97
C VAL A 5 -4.22 4.54 -4.90
N LEU A 6 -4.48 4.07 -3.69
CA LEU A 6 -4.72 4.87 -2.51
C LEU A 6 -3.39 5.24 -1.86
N GLY A 7 -3.19 6.52 -1.55
CA GLY A 7 -1.89 7.00 -1.05
C GLY A 7 -0.81 7.06 -2.13
N SER A 8 -1.21 7.36 -3.36
CA SER A 8 -0.39 7.39 -4.57
C SER A 8 0.81 8.37 -4.51
N THR A 9 0.73 9.42 -3.69
CA THR A 9 1.80 10.41 -3.49
C THR A 9 2.78 10.03 -2.38
N GLY A 10 2.50 8.96 -1.63
CA GLY A 10 3.36 8.46 -0.55
C GLY A 10 4.57 7.68 -1.06
N LEU A 11 5.44 7.27 -0.10
CA LEU A 11 6.72 6.62 -0.41
C LEU A 11 6.58 5.34 -1.26
N VAL A 12 5.64 4.45 -0.92
CA VAL A 12 5.36 3.23 -1.70
C VAL A 12 4.49 3.56 -2.91
N GLY A 13 3.41 4.35 -2.72
CA GLY A 13 2.42 4.63 -3.76
C GLY A 13 3.02 5.27 -5.02
N LYS A 14 3.95 6.22 -4.89
CA LYS A 14 4.62 6.81 -6.05
C LYS A 14 5.43 5.79 -6.87
N ASN A 15 6.02 4.79 -6.22
CA ASN A 15 6.74 3.72 -6.92
C ASN A 15 5.75 2.74 -7.58
N VAL A 16 4.60 2.47 -6.97
CA VAL A 16 3.50 1.72 -7.62
C VAL A 16 3.04 2.46 -8.88
N LEU A 17 2.82 3.80 -8.82
CA LEU A 17 2.44 4.58 -10.00
C LEU A 17 3.48 4.49 -11.12
N LYS A 18 4.78 4.63 -10.80
CA LYS A 18 5.87 4.53 -11.79
C LYS A 18 5.85 3.20 -12.53
N LEU A 19 5.64 2.11 -11.80
CA LEU A 19 5.57 0.78 -12.40
C LEU A 19 4.30 0.61 -13.24
N LEU A 20 3.12 0.96 -12.70
CA LEU A 20 1.86 0.83 -13.42
C LEU A 20 1.79 1.68 -14.70
N ALA A 21 2.33 2.90 -14.68
CA ALA A 21 2.35 3.80 -15.82
C ALA A 21 3.08 3.19 -17.04
N ARG A 22 4.16 2.43 -16.79
CA ARG A 22 4.97 1.79 -17.83
C ARG A 22 4.37 0.49 -18.38
N LEU A 23 3.41 -0.11 -17.68
CA LEU A 23 2.85 -1.41 -18.09
C LEU A 23 1.84 -1.24 -19.24
N PRO A 24 2.02 -1.87 -20.42
CA PRO A 24 1.09 -1.76 -21.53
C PRO A 24 -0.33 -2.27 -21.19
N LYS A 25 -0.43 -3.29 -20.33
CA LYS A 25 -1.72 -3.87 -19.89
C LYS A 25 -2.56 -2.93 -19.02
N VAL A 26 -1.96 -1.87 -18.45
CA VAL A 26 -2.66 -0.89 -17.63
C VAL A 26 -3.18 0.24 -18.52
N GLU A 27 -4.48 0.46 -18.49
CA GLU A 27 -5.19 1.48 -19.27
C GLU A 27 -5.45 2.74 -18.46
N ARG A 28 -5.80 2.57 -17.17
CA ARG A 28 -6.14 3.68 -16.27
C ARG A 28 -5.67 3.37 -14.85
N VAL A 29 -5.13 4.38 -14.18
CA VAL A 29 -4.80 4.34 -12.76
C VAL A 29 -5.55 5.45 -12.05
N PHE A 30 -6.63 5.10 -11.33
CA PHE A 30 -7.38 6.05 -10.52
C PHE A 30 -6.62 6.38 -9.24
N CYS A 31 -6.38 7.66 -9.01
CA CYS A 31 -5.56 8.18 -7.91
C CYS A 31 -6.34 9.23 -7.11
N PRO A 32 -7.16 8.83 -6.11
CA PRO A 32 -7.77 9.80 -5.21
C PRO A 32 -6.71 10.42 -4.31
N VAL A 33 -6.62 11.75 -4.30
CA VAL A 33 -5.60 12.53 -3.60
C VAL A 33 -6.20 13.73 -2.88
N ARG A 34 -5.53 14.21 -1.81
CA ARG A 34 -5.91 15.46 -1.14
C ARG A 34 -5.62 16.68 -2.02
N ASN A 35 -4.46 16.69 -2.65
CA ASN A 35 -4.02 17.71 -3.58
C ASN A 35 -3.43 17.01 -4.79
N VAL A 36 -3.78 17.47 -5.99
CA VAL A 36 -3.21 16.94 -7.24
C VAL A 36 -1.71 17.27 -7.26
N PRO A 37 -0.84 16.26 -7.36
CA PRO A 37 0.60 16.46 -7.35
C PRO A 37 1.11 16.97 -8.70
N ASP A 38 2.27 17.64 -8.71
CA ASP A 38 3.07 17.77 -9.91
C ASP A 38 3.70 16.41 -10.25
N LEU A 39 3.57 15.98 -11.50
CA LEU A 39 4.13 14.70 -11.98
C LEU A 39 5.67 14.69 -11.92
N ASN A 40 6.31 15.83 -12.11
CA ASN A 40 7.75 15.98 -11.97
C ASN A 40 8.20 15.66 -10.53
N ASP A 41 7.44 16.12 -9.52
CA ASP A 41 7.70 15.81 -8.10
C ASP A 41 7.61 14.31 -7.79
N LEU A 42 6.77 13.59 -8.53
CA LEU A 42 6.65 12.13 -8.44
C LEU A 42 7.76 11.41 -9.22
N GLY A 43 8.46 12.10 -10.12
CA GLY A 43 9.47 11.53 -11.01
C GLY A 43 8.86 10.51 -11.99
N ILE A 44 7.65 10.78 -12.50
CA ILE A 44 6.95 9.97 -13.50
C ILE A 44 7.04 10.70 -14.83
N LEU A 45 7.83 10.15 -15.76
CA LEU A 45 8.11 10.78 -17.05
C LEU A 45 7.35 10.12 -18.20
N GLU A 46 6.86 8.89 -18.01
CA GLU A 46 6.21 8.08 -19.05
C GLU A 46 4.85 7.55 -18.58
N GLY A 47 3.93 7.34 -19.52
CA GLY A 47 2.61 6.74 -19.25
C GLY A 47 1.70 7.63 -18.40
N THR A 48 1.96 8.92 -18.34
CA THR A 48 1.23 9.90 -17.51
C THR A 48 -0.23 10.05 -17.93
N SER A 49 -0.54 9.83 -19.19
CA SER A 49 -1.93 9.86 -19.73
C SER A 49 -2.85 8.81 -19.12
N LYS A 50 -2.29 7.76 -18.49
CA LYS A 50 -3.06 6.73 -17.78
C LYS A 50 -3.45 7.14 -16.36
N LEU A 51 -2.79 8.16 -15.79
CA LEU A 51 -2.94 8.58 -14.39
C LEU A 51 -4.12 9.54 -14.26
N ASP A 52 -5.16 9.10 -13.56
CA ASP A 52 -6.37 9.85 -13.30
C ASP A 52 -6.38 10.34 -11.85
N PHE A 53 -5.83 11.53 -11.60
CA PHE A 53 -5.82 12.15 -10.29
C PHE A 53 -7.14 12.87 -10.04
N LYS A 54 -7.84 12.46 -8.97
CA LYS A 54 -9.07 13.10 -8.50
C LYS A 54 -8.84 13.69 -7.12
N GLN A 55 -9.03 15.00 -7.01
CA GLN A 55 -8.99 15.64 -5.70
C GLN A 55 -10.21 15.21 -4.87
N ILE A 56 -9.96 14.73 -3.65
CA ILE A 56 -10.96 14.18 -2.73
C ILE A 56 -10.74 14.77 -1.35
N ASP A 57 -11.81 15.26 -0.74
CA ASP A 57 -11.85 15.55 0.70
C ASP A 57 -12.09 14.24 1.48
N PHE A 58 -11.04 13.66 2.02
CA PHE A 58 -11.11 12.41 2.78
C PHE A 58 -11.80 12.54 4.13
N GLU A 59 -12.06 13.75 4.63
CA GLU A 59 -12.91 13.96 5.82
C GLU A 59 -14.36 13.64 5.49
N GLN A 60 -14.74 13.78 4.22
CA GLN A 60 -16.08 13.52 3.68
C GLN A 60 -16.22 12.15 2.99
N VAL A 61 -15.33 11.19 3.30
CA VAL A 61 -15.32 9.86 2.64
C VAL A 61 -16.65 9.10 2.78
N ASN A 62 -17.36 9.27 3.87
CA ASN A 62 -18.67 8.68 4.13
C ASN A 62 -19.84 9.63 3.81
N GLY A 63 -19.54 10.82 3.31
CA GLY A 63 -20.49 11.86 2.91
C GLY A 63 -20.35 12.22 1.45
N SER A 64 -20.18 13.50 1.14
CA SER A 64 -20.18 14.07 -0.22
C SER A 64 -19.09 13.53 -1.15
N ALA A 65 -17.94 13.04 -0.62
CA ALA A 65 -16.88 12.45 -1.43
C ALA A 65 -17.16 11.01 -1.88
N ARG A 66 -18.16 10.34 -1.30
CA ARG A 66 -18.43 8.92 -1.53
C ARG A 66 -18.76 8.59 -2.97
N ASP A 67 -19.61 9.39 -3.62
CA ASP A 67 -20.04 9.13 -4.99
C ASP A 67 -18.89 9.29 -5.98
N ALA A 68 -18.03 10.28 -5.78
CA ALA A 68 -16.84 10.48 -6.60
C ALA A 68 -15.85 9.31 -6.44
N LEU A 69 -15.68 8.79 -5.23
CA LEU A 69 -14.85 7.62 -4.96
C LEU A 69 -15.45 6.36 -5.59
N TYR A 70 -16.76 6.14 -5.40
CA TYR A 70 -17.46 5.01 -6.01
C TYR A 70 -17.32 5.02 -7.53
N ALA A 71 -17.58 6.16 -8.18
CA ALA A 71 -17.41 6.32 -9.63
C ALA A 71 -15.97 6.06 -10.09
N GLY A 72 -14.98 6.49 -9.28
CA GLY A 72 -13.57 6.24 -9.58
C GLY A 72 -13.17 4.76 -9.49
N PHE A 73 -13.79 4.00 -8.59
CA PHE A 73 -13.54 2.56 -8.43
C PHE A 73 -14.31 1.69 -9.43
N LEU A 74 -15.37 2.20 -10.06
CA LEU A 74 -16.15 1.43 -11.03
C LEU A 74 -15.26 0.89 -12.16
N GLY A 75 -15.33 -0.42 -12.37
CA GLY A 75 -14.56 -1.14 -13.38
C GLY A 75 -13.07 -1.26 -13.07
N CYS A 76 -12.61 -0.92 -11.86
CA CYS A 76 -11.25 -1.25 -11.44
C CYS A 76 -11.11 -2.75 -11.17
N ASP A 77 -10.08 -3.37 -11.74
CA ASP A 77 -9.73 -4.78 -11.52
C ASP A 77 -9.10 -4.99 -10.15
N ALA A 78 -8.35 -3.99 -9.67
CA ALA A 78 -7.64 -4.04 -8.40
C ALA A 78 -7.53 -2.66 -7.72
N VAL A 79 -7.37 -2.68 -6.39
CA VAL A 79 -7.02 -1.52 -5.57
C VAL A 79 -5.76 -1.81 -4.79
N ALA A 80 -4.74 -0.96 -4.93
CA ALA A 80 -3.54 -0.98 -4.10
C ALA A 80 -3.62 0.12 -3.03
N CYS A 81 -3.76 -0.26 -1.76
CA CYS A 81 -3.78 0.64 -0.63
C CYS A 81 -2.37 0.81 -0.05
N CYS A 82 -1.77 1.96 -0.33
CA CYS A 82 -0.47 2.40 0.18
C CYS A 82 -0.62 3.52 1.25
N LEU A 83 -1.82 3.66 1.83
CA LEU A 83 -2.07 4.62 2.90
C LEU A 83 -1.34 4.21 4.16
N GLY A 84 -0.75 5.18 4.82
CA GLY A 84 -0.09 5.03 6.09
C GLY A 84 0.58 6.33 6.51
N THR A 85 0.73 6.50 7.83
CA THR A 85 1.42 7.65 8.40
C THR A 85 2.26 7.24 9.60
N THR A 86 3.12 8.12 10.05
CA THR A 86 3.83 7.95 11.31
C THR A 86 3.15 8.76 12.41
N LYS A 87 3.36 8.36 13.69
CA LYS A 87 2.87 9.14 14.84
C LYS A 87 3.30 10.61 14.76
N LYS A 88 4.53 10.88 14.30
CA LYS A 88 5.07 12.24 14.15
C LYS A 88 4.31 13.03 13.09
N GLN A 89 4.02 12.43 11.93
CA GLN A 89 3.28 13.09 10.84
C GLN A 89 1.80 13.25 11.15
N ALA A 90 1.19 12.29 11.86
CA ALA A 90 -0.21 12.34 12.25
C ALA A 90 -0.46 13.36 13.38
N GLY A 91 0.53 13.63 14.23
CA GLY A 91 0.43 14.54 15.38
C GLY A 91 -0.22 13.91 16.61
N SER A 92 -1.16 12.99 16.46
CA SER A 92 -1.83 12.31 17.58
C SER A 92 -2.15 10.84 17.25
N LYS A 93 -2.41 10.02 18.30
CA LYS A 93 -2.87 8.64 18.13
C LYS A 93 -4.21 8.57 17.42
N ALA A 94 -5.15 9.47 17.73
CA ALA A 94 -6.47 9.51 17.10
C ALA A 94 -6.37 9.85 15.61
N ALA A 95 -5.53 10.79 15.22
CA ALA A 95 -5.29 11.13 13.82
C ALA A 95 -4.58 9.98 13.09
N GLN A 96 -3.65 9.28 13.74
CA GLN A 96 -3.02 8.09 13.16
C GLN A 96 -4.03 6.97 12.95
N GLU A 97 -4.89 6.67 13.92
CA GLU A 97 -5.96 5.66 13.78
C GLU A 97 -6.89 6.00 12.62
N ARG A 98 -7.26 7.27 12.45
CA ARG A 98 -8.09 7.71 11.33
C ARG A 98 -7.44 7.41 9.99
N ILE A 99 -6.14 7.70 9.84
CA ILE A 99 -5.41 7.55 8.58
C ILE A 99 -5.01 6.08 8.32
N ASP A 100 -4.58 5.34 9.35
CA ASP A 100 -4.00 4.00 9.19
C ASP A 100 -5.02 2.87 9.34
N LEU A 101 -6.24 3.16 9.86
CA LEU A 101 -7.29 2.15 10.07
C LEU A 101 -8.62 2.56 9.43
N ARG A 102 -9.25 3.66 9.91
CA ARG A 102 -10.63 3.99 9.53
C ARG A 102 -10.76 4.36 8.05
N LEU A 103 -9.88 5.23 7.56
CA LEU A 103 -9.91 5.66 6.15
C LEU A 103 -9.66 4.52 5.17
N PRO A 104 -8.63 3.67 5.32
CA PRO A 104 -8.44 2.49 4.47
C PRO A 104 -9.66 1.55 4.45
N LEU A 105 -10.29 1.29 5.59
CA LEU A 105 -11.48 0.43 5.67
C LEU A 105 -12.69 1.07 4.98
N SER A 106 -12.92 2.38 5.15
CA SER A 106 -14.00 3.08 4.44
C SER A 106 -13.80 3.03 2.93
N LEU A 107 -12.58 3.29 2.45
CA LEU A 107 -12.26 3.21 1.02
C LEU A 107 -12.37 1.79 0.47
N ALA A 108 -11.95 0.78 1.23
CA ALA A 108 -12.10 -0.62 0.88
C ALA A 108 -13.59 -1.02 0.76
N ALA A 109 -14.42 -0.58 1.69
CA ALA A 109 -15.87 -0.84 1.64
C ALA A 109 -16.52 -0.20 0.40
N ILE A 110 -16.13 1.02 0.02
CA ILE A 110 -16.62 1.68 -1.20
C ILE A 110 -16.13 0.92 -2.44
N ALA A 111 -14.85 0.53 -2.48
CA ALA A 111 -14.28 -0.24 -3.58
C ALA A 111 -14.97 -1.59 -3.76
N LYS A 112 -15.27 -2.32 -2.66
CA LYS A 112 -16.03 -3.57 -2.69
C LYS A 112 -17.42 -3.38 -3.28
N LYS A 113 -18.14 -2.32 -2.86
CA LYS A 113 -19.46 -1.97 -3.43
C LYS A 113 -19.40 -1.62 -4.92
N ALA A 114 -18.30 -1.02 -5.37
CA ALA A 114 -18.07 -0.72 -6.79
C ALA A 114 -17.68 -1.96 -7.62
N GLY A 115 -17.63 -3.15 -7.01
CA GLY A 115 -17.36 -4.41 -7.70
C GLY A 115 -15.88 -4.77 -7.82
N VAL A 116 -14.98 -4.07 -7.12
CA VAL A 116 -13.54 -4.43 -7.09
C VAL A 116 -13.38 -5.80 -6.45
N LYS A 117 -12.63 -6.68 -7.12
CA LYS A 117 -12.42 -8.07 -6.69
C LYS A 117 -11.09 -8.28 -5.97
N ASN A 118 -10.04 -7.58 -6.40
CA ASN A 118 -8.69 -7.73 -5.87
C ASN A 118 -8.27 -6.51 -5.05
N PHE A 119 -8.01 -6.70 -3.74
CA PHE A 119 -7.54 -5.64 -2.87
C PHE A 119 -6.16 -5.98 -2.29
N LEU A 120 -5.26 -5.01 -2.37
CA LEU A 120 -3.89 -5.14 -1.88
C LEU A 120 -3.64 -4.05 -0.84
N CYS A 121 -3.01 -4.38 0.27
CA CYS A 121 -2.75 -3.41 1.34
C CYS A 121 -1.33 -3.51 1.88
N VAL A 122 -0.69 -2.36 2.03
CA VAL A 122 0.55 -2.24 2.80
C VAL A 122 0.20 -2.20 4.28
N SER A 123 0.52 -3.30 4.96
CA SER A 123 0.41 -3.46 6.39
C SER A 123 1.76 -3.21 7.07
N ALA A 124 2.11 -3.96 8.09
CA ALA A 124 3.40 -3.86 8.77
C ALA A 124 3.86 -5.22 9.31
N GLN A 125 5.17 -5.41 9.40
CA GLN A 125 5.74 -6.51 10.15
C GLN A 125 5.28 -6.45 11.61
N GLY A 126 4.78 -7.59 12.13
CA GLY A 126 4.23 -7.68 13.48
C GLY A 126 2.80 -7.12 13.63
N ALA A 127 2.05 -6.94 12.52
CA ALA A 127 0.62 -6.62 12.57
C ALA A 127 -0.15 -7.71 13.33
N ASP A 128 -0.82 -7.31 14.41
CA ASP A 128 -1.58 -8.16 15.31
C ASP A 128 -2.57 -7.30 16.11
N SER A 129 -3.86 -7.58 16.02
CA SER A 129 -4.93 -6.81 16.69
C SER A 129 -4.86 -6.85 18.21
N HIS A 130 -4.15 -7.84 18.79
CA HIS A 130 -3.92 -7.99 20.21
C HIS A 130 -2.56 -7.42 20.67
N SER A 131 -1.76 -6.86 19.76
CA SER A 131 -0.44 -6.33 20.09
C SER A 131 -0.50 -5.24 21.17
N PRO A 132 0.40 -5.25 22.17
CA PRO A 132 0.55 -4.14 23.11
C PRO A 132 1.05 -2.86 22.43
N PHE A 133 1.73 -2.98 21.27
CA PHE A 133 2.21 -1.85 20.50
C PHE A 133 1.12 -1.25 19.64
N PHE A 134 0.82 0.02 19.87
CA PHE A 134 -0.30 0.73 19.24
C PHE A 134 -0.32 0.60 17.71
N TYR A 135 0.83 0.81 17.04
CA TYR A 135 0.92 0.73 15.59
C TYR A 135 0.65 -0.67 15.06
N ASN A 136 1.24 -1.69 15.68
CA ASN A 136 1.04 -3.09 15.29
C ASN A 136 -0.41 -3.52 15.49
N ARG A 137 -1.04 -3.04 16.58
CA ARG A 137 -2.46 -3.28 16.85
C ARG A 137 -3.35 -2.62 15.81
N LEU A 138 -3.08 -1.36 15.40
CA LEU A 138 -3.83 -0.71 14.32
C LEU A 138 -3.73 -1.50 13.01
N LYS A 139 -2.53 -1.97 12.66
CA LYS A 139 -2.33 -2.74 11.44
C LYS A 139 -2.99 -4.12 11.51
N GLY A 140 -2.99 -4.78 12.67
CA GLY A 140 -3.75 -6.02 12.89
C GLY A 140 -5.26 -5.81 12.70
N MET A 141 -5.82 -4.78 13.35
CA MET A 141 -7.24 -4.42 13.18
C MET A 141 -7.60 -4.06 11.73
N LEU A 142 -6.70 -3.40 11.00
CA LEU A 142 -6.88 -3.12 9.58
C LEU A 142 -6.98 -4.42 8.77
N GLU A 143 -6.09 -5.37 8.99
CA GLU A 143 -6.09 -6.65 8.28
C GLU A 143 -7.36 -7.45 8.55
N GLU A 144 -7.79 -7.54 9.81
CA GLU A 144 -9.05 -8.18 10.19
C GLU A 144 -10.27 -7.50 9.54
N GLY A 145 -10.30 -6.16 9.54
CA GLY A 145 -11.36 -5.41 8.87
C GLY A 145 -11.41 -5.64 7.37
N LEU A 146 -10.26 -5.77 6.70
CA LEU A 146 -10.19 -6.10 5.28
C LEU A 146 -10.65 -7.54 5.00
N ASP A 147 -10.32 -8.50 5.88
CA ASP A 147 -10.83 -9.87 5.80
C ASP A 147 -12.35 -9.91 5.90
N MET A 148 -12.95 -9.15 6.83
CA MET A 148 -14.41 -9.07 6.99
C MET A 148 -15.13 -8.43 5.79
N ILE A 149 -14.47 -7.49 5.06
CA ILE A 149 -15.03 -6.91 3.82
C ILE A 149 -15.16 -7.98 2.72
N GLY A 150 -14.32 -9.01 2.73
CA GLY A 150 -14.48 -10.21 1.91
C GLY A 150 -14.25 -10.00 0.42
N PHE A 151 -13.12 -9.45 0.01
CA PHE A 151 -12.69 -9.41 -1.38
C PHE A 151 -12.48 -10.83 -1.93
N GLU A 152 -12.62 -11.02 -3.25
CA GLU A 152 -12.31 -12.31 -3.87
C GLU A 152 -10.84 -12.67 -3.67
N THR A 153 -9.96 -11.65 -3.76
CA THR A 153 -8.54 -11.80 -3.46
C THR A 153 -8.05 -10.65 -2.59
N LEU A 154 -7.29 -10.97 -1.54
CA LEU A 154 -6.68 -10.03 -0.62
C LEU A 154 -5.17 -10.30 -0.51
N THR A 155 -4.35 -9.30 -0.82
CA THR A 155 -2.91 -9.38 -0.61
C THR A 155 -2.47 -8.39 0.47
N LEU A 156 -1.88 -8.90 1.54
CA LEU A 156 -1.32 -8.11 2.63
C LEU A 156 0.21 -8.12 2.53
N VAL A 157 0.83 -6.96 2.41
CA VAL A 157 2.29 -6.84 2.39
C VAL A 157 2.74 -6.29 3.73
N ARG A 158 3.52 -7.07 4.48
CA ARG A 158 4.01 -6.76 5.83
C ARG A 158 5.49 -6.37 5.82
N PRO A 159 5.86 -5.14 5.39
CA PRO A 159 7.24 -4.67 5.45
C PRO A 159 7.64 -4.34 6.89
N SER A 160 8.94 -4.38 7.15
CA SER A 160 9.56 -3.74 8.32
C SER A 160 9.76 -2.24 8.05
N LEU A 161 10.87 -1.67 8.48
CA LEU A 161 11.22 -0.29 8.19
C LEU A 161 11.40 -0.06 6.68
N LEU A 162 10.68 0.93 6.14
CA LEU A 162 10.74 1.29 4.72
C LEU A 162 11.89 2.27 4.48
N LEU A 163 12.70 1.94 3.49
CA LEU A 163 13.76 2.81 2.94
C LEU A 163 13.29 3.48 1.66
N GLY A 164 13.67 4.75 1.46
CA GLY A 164 13.41 5.47 0.22
C GLY A 164 13.56 6.97 0.36
N LYS A 165 13.68 7.66 -0.79
CA LYS A 165 13.79 9.12 -0.84
C LYS A 165 12.43 9.75 -0.60
N HIS A 166 12.23 10.29 0.61
CA HIS A 166 11.08 11.15 0.95
C HIS A 166 11.57 12.59 1.15
N LYS A 167 10.69 13.61 1.01
CA LYS A 167 11.05 15.02 1.30
C LYS A 167 11.61 15.19 2.72
N ASP A 168 11.25 14.31 3.65
CA ASP A 168 11.83 14.20 5.00
C ASP A 168 12.98 13.19 5.05
N ARG A 169 14.08 13.52 4.40
CA ARG A 169 15.25 12.69 4.10
C ARG A 169 16.01 12.10 5.30
N ARG A 170 15.67 12.46 6.53
CA ARG A 170 16.53 12.24 7.72
C ARG A 170 16.22 10.99 8.56
N PHE A 171 15.06 10.36 8.41
CA PHE A 171 14.65 9.35 9.40
C PHE A 171 15.11 7.92 9.10
N GLY A 172 15.14 7.51 7.85
CA GLY A 172 15.53 6.14 7.50
C GLY A 172 17.06 5.95 7.45
N GLU A 173 17.76 6.92 6.84
CA GLU A 173 19.21 6.85 6.65
C GLU A 173 19.98 7.16 7.95
N GLU A 174 19.54 8.13 8.77
CA GLU A 174 20.17 8.41 10.07
C GLU A 174 19.95 7.27 11.08
N LEU A 175 18.79 6.60 11.04
CA LEU A 175 18.53 5.45 11.91
C LEU A 175 19.39 4.25 11.49
N LEU A 176 19.55 4.02 10.18
CA LEU A 176 20.46 2.98 9.67
C LEU A 176 21.92 3.28 10.02
N GLN A 177 22.40 4.50 9.79
CA GLN A 177 23.76 4.87 10.09
C GLN A 177 24.10 4.83 11.59
N LYS A 178 23.12 5.19 12.45
CA LYS A 178 23.35 5.20 13.91
C LYS A 178 23.20 3.83 14.57
N THR A 179 22.40 2.90 14.00
CA THR A 179 22.08 1.64 14.68
C THR A 179 22.74 0.41 14.07
N ILE A 180 23.20 0.42 12.83
CA ILE A 180 23.47 -0.81 12.09
C ILE A 180 24.86 -0.86 11.43
N GLY A 181 25.59 0.25 11.37
CA GLY A 181 26.88 0.23 10.65
C GLY A 181 26.73 -0.22 9.16
N ALA A 182 27.85 -0.61 8.53
CA ALA A 182 27.94 -0.86 7.08
C ALA A 182 27.39 -2.23 6.60
N HIS A 183 26.80 -3.07 7.47
CA HIS A 183 26.48 -4.47 7.14
C HIS A 183 25.00 -4.83 7.38
N PRO A 184 24.05 -4.40 6.49
CA PRO A 184 22.63 -4.75 6.63
C PRO A 184 22.35 -6.26 6.50
N GLU A 185 23.26 -7.04 5.92
CA GLU A 185 23.16 -8.49 5.80
C GLU A 185 23.18 -9.23 7.15
N TRP A 186 23.73 -8.64 8.18
CA TRP A 186 23.76 -9.22 9.53
C TRP A 186 22.42 -9.08 10.26
N ILE A 187 21.53 -8.24 9.74
CA ILE A 187 20.20 -8.09 10.32
C ILE A 187 19.32 -9.26 9.85
N PRO A 188 18.65 -9.95 10.78
CA PRO A 188 17.71 -11.00 10.42
C PRO A 188 16.67 -10.52 9.38
N ALA A 189 16.43 -11.31 8.34
CA ALA A 189 15.57 -10.92 7.21
C ALA A 189 14.15 -10.49 7.62
N TYR A 190 13.64 -10.97 8.76
CA TYR A 190 12.30 -10.61 9.24
C TYR A 190 12.18 -9.17 9.78
N VAL A 191 13.30 -8.54 10.17
CA VAL A 191 13.34 -7.13 10.62
C VAL A 191 14.21 -6.23 9.74
N ARG A 192 14.88 -6.79 8.74
CA ARG A 192 15.74 -6.04 7.84
C ARG A 192 14.95 -4.96 7.13
N PRO A 193 15.44 -3.70 7.09
CA PRO A 193 14.82 -2.64 6.33
C PRO A 193 14.71 -3.00 4.85
N VAL A 194 13.62 -2.58 4.20
CA VAL A 194 13.33 -2.87 2.79
C VAL A 194 13.06 -1.60 2.00
N HIS A 195 13.47 -1.57 0.74
CA HIS A 195 13.20 -0.45 -0.14
C HIS A 195 11.72 -0.39 -0.52
N ALA A 196 11.17 0.82 -0.54
CA ALA A 196 9.78 1.04 -0.95
C ALA A 196 9.51 0.58 -2.39
N GLU A 197 10.52 0.59 -3.25
CA GLU A 197 10.48 0.06 -4.62
C GLU A 197 10.21 -1.46 -4.63
N THR A 198 10.86 -2.22 -3.75
CA THR A 198 10.61 -3.67 -3.62
C THR A 198 9.18 -3.95 -3.17
N VAL A 199 8.66 -3.18 -2.21
CA VAL A 199 7.26 -3.31 -1.78
C VAL A 199 6.31 -2.99 -2.93
N ALA A 200 6.57 -1.92 -3.68
CA ALA A 200 5.78 -1.53 -4.84
C ALA A 200 5.80 -2.62 -5.94
N ALA A 201 6.97 -3.21 -6.21
CA ALA A 201 7.11 -4.28 -7.19
C ALA A 201 6.28 -5.52 -6.81
N HIS A 202 6.29 -5.93 -5.55
CA HIS A 202 5.42 -7.02 -5.06
C HIS A 202 3.94 -6.70 -5.16
N LEU A 203 3.52 -5.45 -4.87
CA LEU A 203 2.13 -5.03 -5.08
C LEU A 203 1.74 -5.14 -6.56
N VAL A 204 2.55 -4.59 -7.47
CA VAL A 204 2.27 -4.62 -8.90
C VAL A 204 2.26 -6.05 -9.44
N THR A 205 3.20 -6.90 -9.04
CA THR A 205 3.19 -8.33 -9.41
C THR A 205 1.92 -9.02 -8.92
N SER A 206 1.46 -8.70 -7.70
CA SER A 206 0.21 -9.27 -7.15
C SER A 206 -1.05 -8.71 -7.82
N ILE A 207 -1.01 -7.50 -8.38
CA ILE A 207 -2.06 -6.97 -9.26
C ILE A 207 -2.13 -7.77 -10.55
N LEU A 208 -0.97 -8.03 -11.17
CA LEU A 208 -0.88 -8.77 -12.44
C LEU A 208 -1.18 -10.27 -12.30
N LYS A 209 -0.83 -10.84 -11.13
CA LYS A 209 -0.99 -12.25 -10.79
C LYS A 209 -1.63 -12.37 -9.40
N PRO A 210 -2.95 -12.12 -9.29
CA PRO A 210 -3.65 -12.21 -8.01
C PRO A 210 -3.56 -13.65 -7.47
N PRO A 211 -3.69 -13.85 -6.14
CA PRO A 211 -3.70 -15.19 -5.56
C PRO A 211 -4.90 -15.96 -6.08
N THR A 212 -4.63 -17.11 -6.69
CA THR A 212 -5.65 -18.09 -7.08
C THR A 212 -5.84 -19.12 -5.97
N ASP A 213 -6.82 -19.99 -6.11
CA ASP A 213 -7.23 -21.02 -5.14
C ASP A 213 -6.07 -21.92 -4.64
N HIS A 214 -4.96 -21.98 -5.39
CA HIS A 214 -3.83 -22.86 -5.10
C HIS A 214 -2.65 -22.14 -4.41
N VAL A 215 -2.70 -20.84 -4.21
CA VAL A 215 -1.61 -20.10 -3.54
C VAL A 215 -2.00 -19.80 -2.10
N CYS A 216 -1.92 -20.86 -1.29
CA CYS A 216 -1.96 -20.71 0.16
C CYS A 216 -0.62 -20.17 0.65
N ALA A 217 -0.55 -18.89 0.96
CA ALA A 217 0.51 -18.40 1.82
C ALA A 217 0.01 -18.47 3.27
N THR A 218 0.49 -19.43 4.00
CA THR A 218 0.56 -19.52 5.48
C THR A 218 -0.71 -19.64 6.30
N ASP A 219 -1.88 -19.11 5.89
CA ASP A 219 -3.06 -19.08 6.76
C ASP A 219 -4.25 -19.93 6.25
N GLY A 220 -4.08 -20.67 5.16
CA GLY A 220 -5.11 -21.61 4.64
C GLY A 220 -6.38 -20.94 4.09
N VAL A 221 -6.44 -19.62 4.02
CA VAL A 221 -7.64 -18.90 3.56
C VAL A 221 -7.56 -18.72 2.03
N LYS A 222 -8.59 -19.21 1.34
CA LYS A 222 -8.76 -19.10 -0.11
C LYS A 222 -8.71 -17.62 -0.55
N GLY A 223 -7.93 -17.33 -1.59
CA GLY A 223 -7.83 -15.98 -2.15
C GLY A 223 -7.01 -14.98 -1.31
N LYS A 224 -6.39 -15.40 -0.21
CA LYS A 224 -5.57 -14.53 0.64
C LYS A 224 -4.08 -14.83 0.47
N ARG A 225 -3.27 -13.77 0.38
CA ARG A 225 -1.80 -13.83 0.36
C ARG A 225 -1.22 -12.87 1.37
N ILE A 226 -0.26 -13.33 2.19
CA ILE A 226 0.55 -12.47 3.05
C ILE A 226 2.00 -12.52 2.57
N ILE A 227 2.56 -11.35 2.24
CA ILE A 227 3.96 -11.20 1.84
C ILE A 227 4.73 -10.64 3.03
N TYR A 228 5.47 -11.49 3.71
CA TYR A 228 6.25 -11.13 4.88
C TYR A 228 7.56 -10.43 4.52
N ASN A 229 8.08 -9.65 5.45
CA ASN A 229 9.35 -8.93 5.30
C ASN A 229 10.52 -9.82 4.89
N ARG A 230 10.57 -11.07 5.36
CA ARG A 230 11.63 -12.03 4.96
C ARG A 230 11.67 -12.31 3.46
N VAL A 231 10.54 -12.20 2.76
CA VAL A 231 10.45 -12.32 1.29
C VAL A 231 10.94 -11.03 0.66
N LEU A 232 10.40 -9.89 1.10
CA LEU A 232 10.77 -8.55 0.61
C LEU A 232 12.28 -8.31 0.72
N ALA A 233 12.88 -8.65 1.88
CA ALA A 233 14.29 -8.42 2.16
C ALA A 233 15.26 -9.27 1.30
N LYS A 234 14.77 -10.29 0.61
CA LYS A 234 15.55 -11.18 -0.25
C LYS A 234 15.30 -10.94 -1.74
N THR A 235 14.24 -10.22 -2.09
CA THR A 235 13.83 -10.01 -3.49
C THR A 235 14.59 -8.85 -4.10
N LYS A 236 15.15 -9.06 -5.28
CA LYS A 236 15.58 -7.98 -6.19
C LYS A 236 14.41 -7.60 -7.09
N VAL A 237 14.26 -6.30 -7.39
CA VAL A 237 13.12 -5.80 -8.18
C VAL A 237 13.12 -6.41 -9.59
N ASP A 238 14.30 -6.61 -10.17
CA ASP A 238 14.48 -7.18 -11.51
C ASP A 238 14.03 -8.65 -11.61
N ASP A 239 13.95 -9.36 -10.48
CA ASP A 239 13.47 -10.76 -10.44
C ASP A 239 11.93 -10.87 -10.53
N LEU A 240 11.20 -9.74 -10.50
CA LEU A 240 9.73 -9.72 -10.43
C LEU A 240 9.06 -9.41 -11.79
N PHE A 241 9.80 -8.86 -12.73
CA PHE A 241 9.36 -8.45 -14.06
C PHE A 241 10.25 -9.06 -15.15
#